data_1935e605607ed975c158db6ae80f432b
#
_entry.id   1935e605607ed975c158db6ae80f432b
#
_cell.length_a   1.000
_cell.length_b   1.000
_cell.length_c   1.000
_cell.angle_alpha   90.00
_cell.angle_beta   90.00
_cell.angle_gamma   90.00
#
_symmetry.space_group_name_H-M   'P 1'
#
loop_
_entity.id
_entity.type
_entity.pdbx_description
1 polymer ?
#
loop_
_entity_poly.entity_id
_entity_poly.type
_entity_poly.pdbx_seq_one_letter_code
_entity_poly.pdbx_strand_id
1 'polypeptide(L)'
;MYIDSHMHLINTKCFDRPTYDRLGQLIPKDTDINQLVEWMKAAGIEHCVCMGQDMHKVWNSEFGEVAVEDAFAKYPDFFVPFCSVEPIDEAGRFNQKNYDYMVDKLNNKGYRGVLFTPPYGQFNSNDPVMFPFYEAIDK
;
A
#
# COMPACT_ATOMS: atom_id res chain seq x y z
N MET A 1 7.85 1.92 24.29
CA MET A 1 7.97 1.86 22.81
C MET A 1 6.77 1.14 22.25
N TYR A 2 5.97 1.81 21.42
CA TYR A 2 4.86 1.20 20.69
C TYR A 2 5.11 1.35 19.20
N ILE A 3 4.67 0.35 18.41
CA ILE A 3 4.72 0.36 16.95
C ILE A 3 3.29 0.17 16.46
N ASP A 4 2.82 1.08 15.60
CA ASP A 4 1.61 0.84 14.84
C ASP A 4 1.96 -0.07 13.65
N SER A 5 1.37 -1.24 13.60
CA SER A 5 1.74 -2.27 12.62
C SER A 5 0.91 -2.26 11.34
N HIS A 6 -0.10 -1.36 11.24
CA HIS A 6 -0.97 -1.34 10.06
C HIS A 6 -1.71 -0.02 9.91
N MET A 7 -1.25 0.82 9.00
CA MET A 7 -1.88 2.09 8.70
C MET A 7 -1.96 2.36 7.21
N HIS A 8 -3.13 2.81 6.76
CA HIS A 8 -3.31 3.37 5.42
C HIS A 8 -3.30 4.89 5.48
N LEU A 9 -2.50 5.52 4.64
CA LEU A 9 -2.47 6.95 4.46
C LEU A 9 -3.32 7.33 3.24
N ILE A 10 -4.00 8.46 3.29
CA ILE A 10 -4.93 8.90 2.26
C ILE A 10 -4.29 9.99 1.40
N ASN A 11 -4.31 9.80 0.08
CA ASN A 11 -4.12 10.84 -0.90
C ASN A 11 -5.30 10.78 -1.89
N THR A 12 -6.12 11.82 -1.90
CA THR A 12 -7.37 11.85 -2.70
C THR A 12 -7.12 11.75 -4.20
N LYS A 13 -5.91 12.02 -4.68
CA LYS A 13 -5.53 11.87 -6.09
C LYS A 13 -5.45 10.41 -6.55
N CYS A 14 -5.33 9.47 -5.59
CA CYS A 14 -5.27 8.04 -5.87
C CYS A 14 -6.65 7.41 -6.10
N PHE A 15 -7.74 8.16 -5.89
CA PHE A 15 -9.11 7.65 -5.96
C PHE A 15 -9.76 7.98 -7.31
N ASP A 16 -10.37 6.96 -7.94
CA ASP A 16 -11.19 7.15 -9.13
C ASP A 16 -12.55 7.74 -8.76
N ARG A 17 -12.66 9.05 -8.81
CA ARG A 17 -13.86 9.79 -8.41
C ARG A 17 -15.17 9.24 -9.06
N PRO A 18 -15.22 8.98 -10.38
CA PRO A 18 -16.41 8.43 -11.01
C PRO A 18 -16.85 7.09 -10.43
N THR A 19 -15.91 6.21 -10.09
CA THR A 19 -16.23 4.91 -9.48
C THR A 19 -16.79 5.08 -8.07
N TYR A 20 -16.20 5.94 -7.25
CA TYR A 20 -16.68 6.20 -5.89
C TYR A 20 -18.07 6.83 -5.88
N ASP A 21 -18.32 7.81 -6.76
CA ASP A 21 -19.64 8.45 -6.89
C ASP A 21 -20.71 7.44 -7.35
N ARG A 22 -20.38 6.55 -8.30
CA ARG A 22 -21.30 5.48 -8.76
C ARG A 22 -21.65 4.48 -7.65
N LEU A 23 -20.70 4.19 -6.77
CA LEU A 23 -20.88 3.27 -5.65
C LEU A 23 -21.47 3.95 -4.40
N GLY A 24 -21.74 5.25 -4.45
CA GLY A 24 -22.26 6.01 -3.31
C GLY A 24 -21.26 6.10 -2.15
N GLN A 25 -19.98 6.01 -2.46
CA GLN A 25 -18.91 6.05 -1.46
C GLN A 25 -18.30 7.45 -1.35
N LEU A 26 -17.94 7.84 -0.14
CA LEU A 26 -17.23 9.08 0.11
C LEU A 26 -15.72 8.86 -0.01
N ILE A 27 -15.05 9.76 -0.73
CA ILE A 27 -13.59 9.82 -0.71
C ILE A 27 -13.19 10.58 0.56
N PRO A 28 -12.38 9.95 1.45
CA PRO A 28 -11.89 10.61 2.66
C PRO A 28 -10.96 11.78 2.30
N LYS A 29 -10.69 12.65 3.27
CA LYS A 29 -9.73 13.74 3.10
C LYS A 29 -8.30 13.22 3.08
N ASP A 30 -7.41 13.97 2.45
CA ASP A 30 -5.96 13.73 2.52
C ASP A 30 -5.48 13.64 3.96
N THR A 31 -4.57 12.70 4.21
CA THR A 31 -3.91 12.61 5.51
C THR A 31 -2.95 13.78 5.69
N ASP A 32 -3.14 14.58 6.74
CA ASP A 32 -2.11 15.51 7.20
C ASP A 32 -1.03 14.71 7.95
N ILE A 33 0.05 14.41 7.23
CA ILE A 33 1.16 13.58 7.73
C ILE A 33 1.84 14.23 8.95
N ASN A 34 1.96 15.55 9.02
CA ASN A 34 2.58 16.23 10.15
C ASN A 34 1.73 16.06 11.42
N GLN A 35 0.46 16.35 11.29
CA GLN A 35 -0.48 16.25 12.41
C GLN A 35 -0.60 14.79 12.88
N LEU A 36 -0.60 13.83 11.94
CA LEU A 36 -0.61 12.41 12.29
C LEU A 36 0.61 12.01 13.11
N VAL A 37 1.82 12.38 12.66
CA VAL A 37 3.07 12.06 13.37
C VAL A 37 3.09 12.69 14.77
N GLU A 38 2.62 13.94 14.92
CA GLU A 38 2.50 14.57 16.23
C GLU A 38 1.59 13.80 17.18
N TRP A 39 0.40 13.41 16.72
CA TRP A 39 -0.56 12.64 17.51
C TRP A 39 -0.02 11.25 17.88
N MET A 40 0.61 10.56 16.94
CA MET A 40 1.16 9.23 17.17
C MET A 40 2.31 9.28 18.21
N LYS A 41 3.21 10.26 18.07
CA LYS A 41 4.29 10.47 19.06
C LYS A 41 3.75 10.82 20.44
N ALA A 42 2.72 11.67 20.52
CA ALA A 42 2.07 12.01 21.77
C ALA A 42 1.40 10.78 22.43
N ALA A 43 0.94 9.81 21.62
CA ALA A 43 0.43 8.53 22.10
C ALA A 43 1.53 7.49 22.43
N GLY A 44 2.81 7.84 22.31
CA GLY A 44 3.94 6.94 22.58
C GLY A 44 4.28 5.98 21.44
N ILE A 45 3.79 6.22 20.22
CA ILE A 45 4.12 5.44 19.03
C ILE A 45 5.41 5.99 18.45
N GLU A 46 6.39 5.13 18.28
CA GLU A 46 7.72 5.50 17.78
C GLU A 46 7.93 5.14 16.32
N HIS A 47 7.25 4.11 15.83
CA HIS A 47 7.29 3.69 14.44
C HIS A 47 5.88 3.32 13.94
N CYS A 48 5.65 3.50 12.65
CA CYS A 48 4.39 3.18 12.00
C CYS A 48 4.64 2.44 10.69
N VAL A 49 4.08 1.25 10.56
CA VAL A 49 4.03 0.55 9.28
C VAL A 49 2.92 1.15 8.45
N CYS A 50 3.27 1.87 7.40
CA CYS A 50 2.33 2.49 6.47
C CYS A 50 2.35 1.77 5.12
N MET A 51 1.18 1.58 4.55
CA MET A 51 1.02 0.80 3.34
C MET A 51 -0.01 1.40 2.39
N GLY A 52 0.23 1.26 1.09
CA GLY A 52 -0.77 1.45 0.07
C GLY A 52 -1.76 0.28 0.04
N GLN A 53 -2.73 0.36 -0.83
CA GLN A 53 -3.63 -0.75 -1.12
C GLN A 53 -4.00 -0.68 -2.60
N ASP A 54 -3.50 -1.61 -3.39
CA ASP A 54 -3.89 -1.75 -4.78
C ASP A 54 -5.30 -2.36 -4.84
N MET A 55 -6.23 -1.63 -5.45
CA MET A 55 -7.65 -2.01 -5.55
C MET A 55 -8.19 -1.74 -6.95
N HIS A 56 -7.34 -1.78 -7.97
CA HIS A 56 -7.73 -1.41 -9.34
C HIS A 56 -8.89 -2.23 -9.88
N LYS A 57 -8.93 -3.54 -9.63
CA LYS A 57 -9.98 -4.42 -10.15
C LYS A 57 -11.37 -4.13 -9.59
N VAL A 58 -11.46 -3.68 -8.36
CA VAL A 58 -12.76 -3.43 -7.71
C VAL A 58 -13.13 -1.96 -7.71
N TRP A 59 -12.15 -1.09 -7.44
CA TRP A 59 -12.37 0.33 -7.20
C TRP A 59 -11.72 1.25 -8.23
N ASN A 60 -10.99 0.69 -9.20
CA ASN A 60 -10.18 1.45 -10.16
C ASN A 60 -9.29 2.49 -9.46
N SER A 61 -8.70 2.12 -8.34
CA SER A 61 -7.97 3.04 -7.47
C SER A 61 -6.75 2.37 -6.85
N GLU A 62 -5.72 3.16 -6.62
CA GLU A 62 -4.64 2.85 -5.68
C GLU A 62 -4.92 3.58 -4.37
N PHE A 63 -4.90 2.87 -3.26
CA PHE A 63 -5.15 3.46 -1.96
C PHE A 63 -3.83 3.85 -1.30
N GLY A 64 -3.51 5.14 -1.37
CA GLY A 64 -2.46 5.73 -0.54
C GLY A 64 -1.02 5.46 -0.92
N GLU A 65 -0.68 4.84 -2.05
CA GLU A 65 0.72 4.57 -2.41
C GLU A 65 1.57 5.85 -2.47
N VAL A 66 1.06 6.91 -3.09
CA VAL A 66 1.72 8.21 -3.14
C VAL A 66 1.87 8.82 -1.73
N ALA A 67 0.87 8.65 -0.86
CA ALA A 67 0.95 9.15 0.52
C ALA A 67 2.00 8.37 1.34
N VAL A 68 2.21 7.09 1.08
CA VAL A 68 3.29 6.29 1.69
C VAL A 68 4.65 6.82 1.27
N GLU A 69 4.85 7.10 -0.02
CA GLU A 69 6.10 7.68 -0.54
C GLU A 69 6.39 9.04 0.10
N ASP A 70 5.40 9.93 0.13
CA ASP A 70 5.52 11.27 0.74
C ASP A 70 5.83 11.19 2.24
N ALA A 71 5.17 10.31 2.96
CA ALA A 71 5.37 10.11 4.40
C ALA A 71 6.76 9.57 4.70
N PHE A 72 7.19 8.55 3.97
CA PHE A 72 8.52 7.94 4.15
C PHE A 72 9.63 8.92 3.77
N ALA A 73 9.49 9.67 2.67
CA ALA A 73 10.46 10.68 2.29
C ALA A 73 10.61 11.78 3.36
N LYS A 74 9.52 12.14 4.04
CA LYS A 74 9.51 13.20 5.05
C LYS A 74 9.94 12.75 6.43
N TYR A 75 9.60 11.54 6.82
CA TYR A 75 9.86 10.96 8.15
C TYR A 75 10.41 9.54 8.03
N PRO A 76 11.62 9.35 7.46
CA PRO A 76 12.17 8.00 7.18
C PRO A 76 12.46 7.17 8.43
N ASP A 77 12.70 7.85 9.57
CA ASP A 77 12.95 7.17 10.85
C ASP A 77 11.65 6.79 11.58
N PHE A 78 10.50 7.30 11.14
CA PHE A 78 9.21 7.05 11.76
C PHE A 78 8.37 6.06 10.98
N PHE A 79 8.29 6.19 9.66
CA PHE A 79 7.50 5.32 8.82
C PHE A 79 8.30 4.13 8.29
N VAL A 80 7.69 2.96 8.34
CA VAL A 80 8.18 1.72 7.72
C VAL A 80 7.28 1.45 6.51
N PRO A 81 7.75 1.74 5.28
CA PRO A 81 6.89 1.68 4.10
C PRO A 81 6.72 0.25 3.60
N PHE A 82 5.48 -0.11 3.29
CA PHE A 82 5.09 -1.33 2.58
C PHE A 82 4.45 -0.93 1.26
N CYS A 83 4.82 -1.58 0.16
CA CYS A 83 4.11 -1.41 -1.10
C CYS A 83 2.90 -2.35 -1.19
N SER A 84 1.98 -2.03 -2.09
CA SER A 84 0.84 -2.88 -2.39
C SER A 84 0.84 -3.22 -3.87
N VAL A 85 0.59 -4.47 -4.22
CA VAL A 85 0.55 -4.93 -5.60
C VAL A 85 -0.52 -5.99 -5.82
N GLU A 86 -1.12 -6.00 -7.00
CA GLU A 86 -1.96 -7.09 -7.50
C GLU A 86 -1.08 -8.07 -8.28
N PRO A 87 -0.98 -9.35 -7.83
CA PRO A 87 -0.08 -10.34 -8.44
C PRO A 87 -0.54 -10.85 -9.79
N ILE A 88 -1.83 -10.65 -10.13
CA ILE A 88 -2.41 -11.05 -11.41
C ILE A 88 -2.97 -9.85 -12.16
N ASP A 89 -2.86 -9.88 -13.49
CA ASP A 89 -3.43 -8.88 -14.40
C ASP A 89 -4.96 -9.07 -14.57
N GLU A 90 -5.59 -8.21 -15.39
CA GLU A 90 -7.02 -8.27 -15.70
C GLU A 90 -7.44 -9.61 -16.35
N ALA A 91 -6.51 -10.32 -16.96
CA ALA A 91 -6.77 -11.63 -17.57
C ALA A 91 -6.46 -12.81 -16.62
N GLY A 92 -6.14 -12.53 -15.34
CA GLY A 92 -5.80 -13.55 -14.36
C GLY A 92 -4.40 -14.15 -14.51
N ARG A 93 -3.52 -13.53 -15.30
CA ARG A 93 -2.14 -14.00 -15.53
C ARG A 93 -1.18 -13.28 -14.59
N PHE A 94 0.01 -13.87 -14.41
CA PHE A 94 1.10 -13.24 -13.65
C PHE A 94 1.36 -11.79 -14.10
N ASN A 95 1.34 -10.87 -13.15
CA ASN A 95 1.52 -9.44 -13.41
C ASN A 95 3.01 -9.06 -13.27
N GLN A 96 3.74 -9.19 -14.39
CA GLN A 96 5.16 -8.89 -14.43
C GLN A 96 5.47 -7.46 -14.04
N LYS A 97 4.64 -6.49 -14.45
CA LYS A 97 4.82 -5.07 -14.12
C LYS A 97 4.80 -4.84 -12.60
N ASN A 98 3.83 -5.45 -11.92
CA ASN A 98 3.70 -5.31 -10.46
C ASN A 98 4.78 -6.10 -9.72
N TYR A 99 5.23 -7.21 -10.27
CA TYR A 99 6.38 -7.95 -9.73
C TYR A 99 7.65 -7.09 -9.77
N ASP A 100 7.98 -6.50 -10.94
CA ASP A 100 9.17 -5.67 -11.12
C ASP A 100 9.11 -4.41 -10.22
N TYR A 101 7.92 -3.80 -10.11
CA TYR A 101 7.68 -2.69 -9.20
C TYR A 101 7.94 -3.06 -7.74
N MET A 102 7.40 -4.18 -7.26
CA MET A 102 7.63 -4.67 -5.91
C MET A 102 9.12 -4.91 -5.64
N VAL A 103 9.81 -5.58 -6.58
CA VAL A 103 11.24 -5.87 -6.45
C VAL A 103 12.07 -4.59 -6.38
N ASP A 104 11.75 -3.57 -7.19
CA ASP A 104 12.41 -2.27 -7.12
C ASP A 104 12.18 -1.58 -5.78
N LYS A 105 10.94 -1.57 -5.27
CA LYS A 105 10.61 -0.98 -3.98
C LYS A 105 11.38 -1.63 -2.83
N LEU A 106 11.43 -2.94 -2.78
CA LEU A 106 12.13 -3.69 -1.73
C LEU A 106 13.66 -3.51 -1.79
N ASN A 107 14.24 -3.62 -2.99
CA ASN A 107 15.69 -3.64 -3.14
C ASN A 107 16.32 -2.24 -3.22
N ASN A 108 15.62 -1.25 -3.77
CA ASN A 108 16.22 0.02 -4.13
C ASN A 108 15.59 1.24 -3.45
N LYS A 109 14.38 1.11 -2.88
CA LYS A 109 13.62 2.24 -2.34
C LYS A 109 13.40 2.19 -0.83
N GLY A 110 13.98 1.21 -0.14
CA GLY A 110 13.93 1.11 1.33
C GLY A 110 12.60 0.58 1.89
N TYR A 111 11.74 0.04 1.05
CA TYR A 111 10.51 -0.63 1.50
C TYR A 111 10.85 -1.91 2.26
N ARG A 112 10.02 -2.25 3.26
CA ARG A 112 10.28 -3.36 4.19
C ARG A 112 9.25 -4.47 4.12
N GLY A 113 8.26 -4.34 3.25
CA GLY A 113 7.25 -5.37 3.08
C GLY A 113 6.26 -5.04 1.98
N VAL A 114 5.33 -5.96 1.82
CA VAL A 114 4.32 -5.92 0.75
C VAL A 114 2.96 -6.23 1.34
N LEU A 115 1.95 -5.48 0.93
CA LEU A 115 0.56 -5.78 1.17
C LEU A 115 -0.04 -6.46 -0.06
N PHE A 116 -0.62 -7.62 0.12
CA PHE A 116 -1.51 -8.28 -0.84
C PHE A 116 -2.93 -8.25 -0.32
N THR A 117 -3.87 -7.92 -1.20
CA THR A 117 -5.30 -7.82 -0.86
C THR A 117 -6.14 -8.80 -1.70
N PRO A 118 -6.12 -10.10 -1.37
CA PRO A 118 -6.75 -11.14 -2.17
C PRO A 118 -8.20 -10.87 -2.57
N PRO A 119 -9.09 -10.35 -1.67
CA PRO A 119 -10.47 -10.06 -2.05
C PRO A 119 -10.61 -8.98 -3.11
N TYR A 120 -9.75 -7.95 -3.08
CA TYR A 120 -9.77 -6.86 -4.05
C TYR A 120 -9.06 -7.22 -5.35
N GLY A 121 -7.96 -7.97 -5.27
CA GLY A 121 -7.21 -8.45 -6.42
C GLY A 121 -7.78 -9.71 -7.07
N GLN A 122 -8.82 -10.33 -6.46
CA GLN A 122 -9.50 -11.53 -6.97
C GLN A 122 -8.56 -12.71 -7.22
N PHE A 123 -7.68 -12.99 -6.27
CA PHE A 123 -6.75 -14.13 -6.30
C PHE A 123 -6.74 -14.89 -4.97
N ASN A 124 -6.21 -16.09 -4.95
CA ASN A 124 -6.00 -16.85 -3.73
C ASN A 124 -4.54 -16.74 -3.27
N SER A 125 -4.31 -16.58 -1.98
CA SER A 125 -2.96 -16.48 -1.42
C SER A 125 -2.09 -17.73 -1.64
N ASN A 126 -2.70 -18.88 -1.87
CA ASN A 126 -2.01 -20.14 -2.19
C ASN A 126 -1.97 -20.47 -3.68
N ASP A 127 -2.35 -19.55 -4.55
CA ASP A 127 -2.24 -19.72 -5.99
C ASP A 127 -0.76 -19.80 -6.40
N PRO A 128 -0.36 -20.73 -7.28
CA PRO A 128 1.02 -20.79 -7.78
C PRO A 128 1.55 -19.49 -8.38
N VAL A 129 0.69 -18.61 -8.87
CA VAL A 129 1.07 -17.28 -9.38
C VAL A 129 1.70 -16.40 -8.30
N MET A 130 1.42 -16.68 -7.02
CA MET A 130 1.97 -15.96 -5.88
C MET A 130 3.40 -16.35 -5.51
N PHE A 131 3.84 -17.56 -5.86
CA PHE A 131 5.12 -18.08 -5.40
C PHE A 131 6.33 -17.22 -5.80
N PRO A 132 6.43 -16.67 -7.03
CA PRO A 132 7.52 -15.77 -7.38
C PRO A 132 7.56 -14.51 -6.49
N PHE A 133 6.38 -13.98 -6.09
CA PHE A 133 6.31 -12.83 -5.18
C PHE A 133 6.84 -13.20 -3.80
N TYR A 134 6.42 -14.34 -3.25
CA TYR A 134 6.90 -14.81 -1.94
C TYR A 134 8.41 -15.08 -1.93
N GLU A 135 8.94 -15.71 -2.98
CA GLU A 135 10.38 -15.93 -3.15
C GLU A 135 11.19 -14.64 -3.24
N ALA A 136 10.61 -13.58 -3.82
CA ALA A 136 11.27 -12.28 -3.90
C ALA A 136 11.26 -11.53 -2.56
N ILE A 137 10.24 -11.74 -1.72
CA ILE A 137 10.12 -11.12 -0.39
C ILE A 137 11.03 -11.80 0.64
N ASP A 138 11.28 -13.10 0.49
CA ASP A 138 12.08 -13.91 1.42
C ASP A 138 13.60 -13.66 1.31
N LYS A 139 14.05 -12.87 0.36
CA LYS A 139 15.48 -12.51 0.12
C LYS A 139 15.92 -11.30 0.89
#